data_7d873ff90800131f3ea439b4e08f1538
#
_entry.id   7d873ff90800131f3ea439b4e08f1538
#
_cell.length_a   1.000
_cell.length_b   1.000
_cell.length_c   1.000
_cell.angle_alpha   90.00
_cell.angle_beta   90.00
_cell.angle_gamma   90.00
#
_symmetry.space_group_name_H-M   'P 1'
#
loop_
_entity.id
_entity.type
_entity.pdbx_description
1 polymer ?
#
loop_
_entity_poly.entity_id
_entity_poly.type
_entity_poly.pdbx_seq_one_letter_code
_entity_poly.pdbx_strand_id
1 'polypeptide(L)'
;MNDDEDGRQSRETLSEGSPATTDDLLSRVHLIGIGGAGMSGIARILLARGRKVSGSDARDSRTVLALRTQGAAVAIGHDGPNLDQLESGPSAVVISTAIEAENPELAEARRRGVPVLGRAEALAALMRDHRVACVTGTHGKTSTTSMLTVALQHCRLDPSFAIGGDLNDSGANAHHGEGGLFVAEADESDGSFLVFSPSVAVVTNVEPDHLDHHGTTEAYVEVFEKFVERIEPGGVLIAGTDDPGAAALADRAERAGVRVRRYGTAVEGADDARIVSYAPRHGGGSTELILGGSGAVELYVSVPGEHMAANAVAALLAGIELGADTGELLDGLAAFGGVRRRFEFKGRADGVRVYDDYAHHPTEVRAQLRAARTEVDSGRIVVAFQPHLFSRTAAFADEFGAALAEADEVVVLDVYGAREQPQPGVSGRLIADAVPLPPERVHYEPSITEVAPLTAELARPGDIVLTMGAGDVTMLGPEILTEIDSRDGAADPGPSEN
;
A
#
# COMPACT_ATOMS: atom_id res chain seq x y z
N MET A 1 52.19 47.73 -50.49
CA MET A 1 51.95 46.56 -51.34
C MET A 1 52.14 45.39 -50.48
N ASN A 2 51.07 44.90 -50.00
CA ASN A 2 50.69 43.47 -49.76
C ASN A 2 49.47 43.46 -48.87
N ASP A 3 48.40 43.08 -49.52
CA ASP A 3 47.12 42.87 -48.89
C ASP A 3 47.14 41.50 -48.15
N ASP A 4 46.77 41.48 -46.90
CA ASP A 4 46.44 40.23 -46.11
C ASP A 4 44.92 40.19 -45.93
N GLU A 5 44.27 39.30 -46.66
CA GLU A 5 42.86 38.90 -46.47
C GLU A 5 42.72 38.07 -45.25
N ASP A 6 42.03 38.59 -44.24
CA ASP A 6 41.67 37.97 -42.98
C ASP A 6 40.40 37.14 -43.14
N GLY A 7 40.59 35.83 -43.31
CA GLY A 7 39.51 34.83 -43.35
C GLY A 7 38.90 34.57 -41.98
N ARG A 8 37.86 35.31 -41.57
CA ARG A 8 37.05 35.04 -40.41
C ARG A 8 36.13 33.88 -40.68
N GLN A 9 36.54 32.66 -40.24
CA GLN A 9 35.64 31.55 -40.05
C GLN A 9 34.70 31.82 -38.86
N SER A 10 33.42 32.01 -39.16
CA SER A 10 32.33 32.05 -38.18
C SER A 10 32.25 30.70 -37.47
N ARG A 11 32.68 30.64 -36.24
CA ARG A 11 32.34 29.53 -35.33
C ARG A 11 30.87 29.65 -34.98
N GLU A 12 30.04 28.82 -35.59
CA GLU A 12 28.71 28.51 -35.07
C GLU A 12 28.88 27.90 -33.67
N THR A 13 28.56 28.65 -32.64
CA THR A 13 28.37 28.17 -31.28
C THR A 13 27.11 27.31 -31.29
N LEU A 14 27.30 26.00 -31.26
CA LEU A 14 26.23 25.05 -30.86
C LEU A 14 25.75 25.51 -29.49
N SER A 15 24.51 25.98 -29.42
CA SER A 15 23.86 26.27 -28.14
C SER A 15 23.74 24.93 -27.39
N GLU A 16 24.52 24.75 -26.35
CA GLU A 16 24.27 23.74 -25.36
C GLU A 16 22.86 23.96 -24.80
N GLY A 17 21.91 23.08 -25.16
CA GLY A 17 20.54 23.16 -24.65
C GLY A 17 20.56 23.12 -23.14
N SER A 18 19.90 24.07 -22.52
CA SER A 18 19.64 23.99 -21.07
C SER A 18 19.11 22.61 -20.70
N PRO A 19 19.54 22.00 -19.59
CA PRO A 19 19.04 20.73 -19.19
C PRO A 19 17.50 20.79 -19.11
N ALA A 20 16.81 19.79 -19.71
CA ALA A 20 15.36 19.73 -19.75
C ALA A 20 14.81 19.88 -18.31
N THR A 21 13.88 20.79 -18.14
CA THR A 21 13.22 20.97 -16.84
C THR A 21 12.38 19.73 -16.51
N THR A 22 12.04 19.54 -15.24
CA THR A 22 11.14 18.45 -14.81
C THR A 22 9.80 18.54 -15.53
N ASP A 23 9.33 19.75 -15.77
CA ASP A 23 8.09 20.04 -16.49
C ASP A 23 8.16 19.58 -17.95
N ASP A 24 9.31 19.74 -18.58
CA ASP A 24 9.57 19.26 -19.95
C ASP A 24 9.58 17.74 -20.00
N LEU A 25 10.23 17.08 -19.01
CA LEU A 25 10.29 15.61 -18.91
C LEU A 25 8.90 14.99 -18.73
N LEU A 26 8.03 15.62 -17.95
CA LEU A 26 6.69 15.09 -17.67
C LEU A 26 5.60 15.65 -18.59
N SER A 27 5.95 16.35 -19.67
CA SER A 27 4.97 16.95 -20.59
C SER A 27 4.21 15.92 -21.44
N ARG A 28 4.89 14.85 -21.86
CA ARG A 28 4.36 13.71 -22.64
C ARG A 28 4.99 12.44 -22.13
N VAL A 29 4.24 11.65 -21.37
CA VAL A 29 4.77 10.47 -20.68
C VAL A 29 4.17 9.19 -21.25
N HIS A 30 5.03 8.22 -21.53
CA HIS A 30 4.62 6.85 -21.86
C HIS A 30 4.90 5.92 -20.67
N LEU A 31 3.87 5.20 -20.19
CA LEU A 31 4.01 4.29 -19.05
C LEU A 31 3.89 2.84 -19.52
N ILE A 32 4.95 2.04 -19.31
CA ILE A 32 4.94 0.61 -19.61
C ILE A 32 4.35 -0.14 -18.38
N GLY A 33 3.28 -0.93 -18.60
CA GLY A 33 2.50 -1.54 -17.51
C GLY A 33 1.58 -0.52 -16.83
N ILE A 34 0.94 0.36 -17.59
CA ILE A 34 0.15 1.52 -17.11
C ILE A 34 -1.02 1.13 -16.20
N GLY A 35 -1.57 -0.10 -16.35
CA GLY A 35 -2.68 -0.61 -15.54
C GLY A 35 -2.28 -1.09 -14.14
N GLY A 36 -0.98 -1.20 -13.85
CA GLY A 36 -0.49 -1.55 -12.51
C GLY A 36 -0.86 -0.48 -11.46
N ALA A 37 -1.08 -0.88 -10.20
CA ALA A 37 -1.60 0.02 -9.14
C ALA A 37 -0.79 1.32 -9.00
N GLY A 38 0.54 1.25 -8.83
CA GLY A 38 1.37 2.45 -8.72
C GLY A 38 1.52 3.23 -10.03
N MET A 39 1.53 2.54 -11.18
CA MET A 39 1.66 3.17 -12.50
C MET A 39 0.40 3.94 -12.89
N SER A 40 -0.78 3.37 -12.62
CA SER A 40 -2.07 4.02 -12.89
C SER A 40 -2.27 5.28 -12.05
N GLY A 41 -1.76 5.30 -10.82
CA GLY A 41 -1.76 6.49 -9.97
C GLY A 41 -0.97 7.65 -10.59
N ILE A 42 0.25 7.39 -11.06
CA ILE A 42 1.07 8.39 -11.78
C ILE A 42 0.35 8.89 -13.03
N ALA A 43 -0.22 7.96 -13.82
CA ALA A 43 -0.97 8.32 -15.03
C ALA A 43 -2.15 9.25 -14.72
N ARG A 44 -2.92 8.98 -13.67
CA ARG A 44 -4.05 9.83 -13.22
C ARG A 44 -3.61 11.23 -12.81
N ILE A 45 -2.53 11.36 -12.03
CA ILE A 45 -2.01 12.66 -11.62
C ILE A 45 -1.52 13.45 -12.84
N LEU A 46 -0.80 12.82 -13.77
CA LEU A 46 -0.34 13.45 -15.00
C LEU A 46 -1.51 13.96 -15.85
N LEU A 47 -2.55 13.12 -16.05
CA LEU A 47 -3.75 13.50 -16.80
C LEU A 47 -4.50 14.67 -16.14
N ALA A 48 -4.65 14.65 -14.81
CA ALA A 48 -5.28 15.73 -14.07
C ALA A 48 -4.49 17.05 -14.17
N ARG A 49 -3.16 16.98 -14.29
CA ARG A 49 -2.28 18.14 -14.59
C ARG A 49 -2.31 18.56 -16.06
N GLY A 50 -3.18 17.97 -16.89
CA GLY A 50 -3.27 18.28 -18.32
C GLY A 50 -2.09 17.80 -19.16
N ARG A 51 -1.29 16.85 -18.65
CA ARG A 51 -0.16 16.25 -19.38
C ARG A 51 -0.67 15.20 -20.37
N LYS A 52 0.05 14.99 -21.46
CA LYS A 52 -0.29 13.93 -22.42
C LYS A 52 0.27 12.61 -21.94
N VAL A 53 -0.59 11.61 -21.84
CA VAL A 53 -0.24 10.28 -21.32
C VAL A 53 -0.53 9.23 -22.38
N SER A 54 0.45 8.40 -22.65
CA SER A 54 0.27 7.13 -23.35
C SER A 54 0.82 5.97 -22.50
N GLY A 55 0.55 4.76 -22.89
CA GLY A 55 1.11 3.60 -22.24
C GLY A 55 0.70 2.31 -22.89
N SER A 56 1.18 1.23 -22.29
CA SER A 56 0.85 -0.13 -22.66
C SER A 56 0.59 -0.99 -21.43
N ASP A 57 -0.16 -2.07 -21.61
CA ASP A 57 -0.35 -3.09 -20.59
C ASP A 57 -0.49 -4.46 -21.25
N ALA A 58 -0.06 -5.51 -20.57
CA ALA A 58 -0.18 -6.87 -21.07
C ALA A 58 -1.64 -7.34 -21.18
N ARG A 59 -2.55 -6.76 -20.39
CA ARG A 59 -3.96 -7.15 -20.31
C ARG A 59 -4.89 -5.95 -20.37
N ASP A 60 -6.04 -6.11 -21.00
CA ASP A 60 -7.14 -5.15 -20.87
C ASP A 60 -7.81 -5.32 -19.50
N SER A 61 -7.91 -4.22 -18.76
CA SER A 61 -8.41 -4.22 -17.39
C SER A 61 -9.35 -3.03 -17.16
N ARG A 62 -10.13 -3.09 -16.07
CA ARG A 62 -10.97 -1.95 -15.65
C ARG A 62 -10.15 -0.68 -15.43
N THR A 63 -8.93 -0.81 -14.89
CA THR A 63 -8.00 0.31 -14.71
C THR A 63 -7.57 0.91 -16.04
N VAL A 64 -7.20 0.08 -17.02
CA VAL A 64 -6.86 0.54 -18.38
C VAL A 64 -8.04 1.25 -19.04
N LEU A 65 -9.25 0.70 -18.92
CA LEU A 65 -10.46 1.33 -19.46
C LEU A 65 -10.71 2.70 -18.81
N ALA A 66 -10.56 2.81 -17.50
CA ALA A 66 -10.72 4.08 -16.78
C ALA A 66 -9.70 5.12 -17.24
N LEU A 67 -8.43 4.75 -17.43
CA LEU A 67 -7.39 5.66 -17.93
C LEU A 67 -7.66 6.12 -19.36
N ARG A 68 -8.13 5.23 -20.25
CA ARG A 68 -8.58 5.61 -21.60
C ARG A 68 -9.72 6.63 -21.55
N THR A 69 -10.69 6.42 -20.65
CA THR A 69 -11.81 7.35 -20.47
C THR A 69 -11.34 8.73 -19.98
N GLN A 70 -10.24 8.78 -19.21
CA GLN A 70 -9.61 10.01 -18.74
C GLN A 70 -8.70 10.68 -19.79
N GLY A 71 -8.50 10.04 -20.96
CA GLY A 71 -7.75 10.62 -22.08
C GLY A 71 -6.36 10.03 -22.32
N ALA A 72 -5.98 8.93 -21.63
CA ALA A 72 -4.75 8.22 -21.94
C ALA A 72 -4.87 7.40 -23.23
N ALA A 73 -3.83 7.42 -24.07
CA ALA A 73 -3.70 6.52 -25.20
C ALA A 73 -3.04 5.22 -24.73
N VAL A 74 -3.79 4.10 -24.70
CA VAL A 74 -3.28 2.84 -24.14
C VAL A 74 -3.39 1.70 -25.15
N ALA A 75 -2.24 1.04 -25.44
CA ALA A 75 -2.15 -0.18 -26.20
C ALA A 75 -2.24 -1.41 -25.29
N ILE A 76 -2.72 -2.54 -25.85
CA ILE A 76 -2.65 -3.85 -25.20
C ILE A 76 -1.54 -4.66 -25.89
N GLY A 77 -0.66 -5.24 -25.09
CA GLY A 77 0.60 -5.82 -25.53
C GLY A 77 1.73 -4.78 -25.60
N HIS A 78 2.95 -5.27 -25.54
CA HIS A 78 4.16 -4.44 -25.56
C HIS A 78 4.82 -4.53 -26.94
N ASP A 79 4.94 -3.37 -27.61
CA ASP A 79 5.59 -3.28 -28.93
C ASP A 79 6.25 -1.88 -29.09
N GLY A 80 7.43 -1.82 -29.72
CA GLY A 80 8.18 -0.59 -29.93
C GLY A 80 7.36 0.58 -30.52
N PRO A 81 6.51 0.35 -31.56
CA PRO A 81 5.62 1.39 -32.10
C PRO A 81 4.61 2.00 -31.11
N ASN A 82 4.37 1.41 -29.95
CA ASN A 82 3.50 2.00 -28.94
C ASN A 82 4.02 3.36 -28.43
N LEU A 83 5.31 3.65 -28.60
CA LEU A 83 5.87 4.97 -28.28
C LEU A 83 5.39 6.08 -29.24
N ASP A 84 4.77 5.71 -30.36
CA ASP A 84 4.27 6.67 -31.37
C ASP A 84 2.78 7.04 -31.15
N GLN A 85 2.16 6.60 -30.06
CA GLN A 85 0.76 6.92 -29.73
C GLN A 85 0.53 8.41 -29.45
N LEU A 86 1.57 9.14 -29.02
CA LEU A 86 1.51 10.58 -28.82
C LEU A 86 2.16 11.30 -30.01
N GLU A 87 1.52 12.35 -30.46
CA GLU A 87 2.13 13.26 -31.44
C GLU A 87 3.49 13.77 -30.90
N SER A 88 4.52 13.67 -31.72
CA SER A 88 5.92 14.00 -31.37
C SER A 88 6.59 13.02 -30.36
N GLY A 89 6.00 11.87 -30.09
CA GLY A 89 6.52 10.84 -29.18
C GLY A 89 6.56 11.28 -27.70
N PRO A 90 7.00 10.40 -26.80
CA PRO A 90 7.11 10.70 -25.38
C PRO A 90 8.35 11.54 -25.05
N SER A 91 8.24 12.44 -24.08
CA SER A 91 9.37 13.17 -23.48
C SER A 91 10.09 12.32 -22.43
N ALA A 92 9.40 11.34 -21.83
CA ALA A 92 9.95 10.33 -20.96
C ALA A 92 9.14 9.03 -21.03
N VAL A 93 9.79 7.92 -20.72
CA VAL A 93 9.18 6.61 -20.50
C VAL A 93 9.29 6.27 -19.02
N VAL A 94 8.19 5.79 -18.40
CA VAL A 94 8.17 5.37 -17.01
C VAL A 94 7.98 3.87 -16.94
N ILE A 95 8.79 3.20 -16.11
CA ILE A 95 8.76 1.76 -15.88
C ILE A 95 8.65 1.44 -14.39
N SER A 96 8.07 0.29 -14.08
CA SER A 96 8.19 -0.34 -12.76
C SER A 96 9.26 -1.43 -12.76
N THR A 97 9.61 -1.92 -11.58
CA THR A 97 10.56 -3.05 -11.42
C THR A 97 10.05 -4.37 -12.01
N ALA A 98 8.75 -4.46 -12.33
CA ALA A 98 8.16 -5.62 -12.99
C ALA A 98 8.43 -5.68 -14.52
N ILE A 99 8.99 -4.62 -15.11
CA ILE A 99 9.27 -4.57 -16.55
C ILE A 99 10.64 -5.17 -16.82
N GLU A 100 10.66 -6.25 -17.61
CA GLU A 100 11.88 -6.95 -17.99
C GLU A 100 12.79 -6.09 -18.86
N ALA A 101 14.10 -6.31 -18.76
CA ALA A 101 15.11 -5.53 -19.49
C ALA A 101 14.99 -5.65 -21.03
N GLU A 102 14.42 -6.77 -21.50
CA GLU A 102 14.18 -7.13 -22.90
C GLU A 102 12.86 -6.58 -23.44
N ASN A 103 12.07 -5.86 -22.63
CA ASN A 103 10.81 -5.27 -23.08
C ASN A 103 11.02 -4.43 -24.36
N PRO A 104 10.25 -4.66 -25.45
CA PRO A 104 10.49 -4.02 -26.75
C PRO A 104 10.31 -2.49 -26.71
N GLU A 105 9.40 -1.98 -25.87
CA GLU A 105 9.21 -0.52 -25.72
C GLU A 105 10.37 0.12 -24.98
N LEU A 106 10.90 -0.56 -23.95
CA LEU A 106 12.08 -0.12 -23.22
C LEU A 106 13.32 -0.10 -24.12
N ALA A 107 13.50 -1.13 -24.96
CA ALA A 107 14.58 -1.20 -25.94
C ALA A 107 14.46 -0.06 -26.98
N GLU A 108 13.26 0.21 -27.48
CA GLU A 108 12.98 1.27 -28.44
C GLU A 108 13.18 2.67 -27.82
N ALA A 109 12.74 2.90 -26.57
CA ALA A 109 13.00 4.14 -25.85
C ALA A 109 14.50 4.45 -25.75
N ARG A 110 15.28 3.45 -25.35
CA ARG A 110 16.75 3.55 -25.28
C ARG A 110 17.37 3.84 -26.64
N ARG A 111 16.92 3.16 -27.71
CA ARG A 111 17.37 3.38 -29.09
C ARG A 111 17.09 4.80 -29.60
N ARG A 112 15.95 5.39 -29.19
CA ARG A 112 15.56 6.77 -29.53
C ARG A 112 16.22 7.81 -28.64
N GLY A 113 16.92 7.43 -27.56
CA GLY A 113 17.48 8.34 -26.57
C GLY A 113 16.41 9.04 -25.71
N VAL A 114 15.21 8.44 -25.58
CA VAL A 114 14.15 8.95 -24.71
C VAL A 114 14.53 8.63 -23.26
N PRO A 115 14.49 9.62 -22.33
CA PRO A 115 14.74 9.39 -20.92
C PRO A 115 13.82 8.31 -20.34
N VAL A 116 14.39 7.38 -19.57
CA VAL A 116 13.64 6.33 -18.87
C VAL A 116 13.71 6.61 -17.37
N LEU A 117 12.57 6.72 -16.75
CA LEU A 117 12.40 6.98 -15.31
C LEU A 117 11.82 5.74 -14.64
N GLY A 118 12.32 5.42 -13.46
CA GLY A 118 11.64 4.48 -12.57
C GLY A 118 10.33 5.07 -12.03
N ARG A 119 9.41 4.22 -11.61
CA ARG A 119 8.13 4.61 -10.99
C ARG A 119 8.32 5.62 -9.86
N ALA A 120 9.27 5.36 -8.94
CA ALA A 120 9.54 6.25 -7.83
C ALA A 120 10.14 7.59 -8.26
N GLU A 121 11.00 7.60 -9.28
CA GLU A 121 11.58 8.85 -9.84
C GLU A 121 10.49 9.73 -10.48
N ALA A 122 9.56 9.10 -11.22
CA ALA A 122 8.42 9.82 -11.79
C ALA A 122 7.51 10.40 -10.69
N LEU A 123 7.25 9.65 -9.63
CA LEU A 123 6.47 10.11 -8.49
C LEU A 123 7.20 11.24 -7.74
N ALA A 124 8.51 11.13 -7.50
CA ALA A 124 9.32 12.18 -6.90
C ALA A 124 9.27 13.48 -7.73
N ALA A 125 9.28 13.34 -9.07
CA ALA A 125 9.15 14.48 -9.96
C ALA A 125 7.77 15.17 -9.84
N LEU A 126 6.70 14.40 -9.59
CA LEU A 126 5.35 14.92 -9.36
C LEU A 126 5.19 15.60 -7.99
N MET A 127 6.01 15.23 -7.01
CA MET A 127 6.02 15.81 -5.66
C MET A 127 6.72 17.15 -5.57
N ARG A 128 7.54 17.52 -6.57
CA ARG A 128 8.25 18.83 -6.57
C ARG A 128 7.25 19.95 -6.38
N ASP A 129 7.69 20.98 -5.69
CA ASP A 129 6.90 22.18 -5.37
C ASP A 129 5.72 21.94 -4.41
N HIS A 130 5.65 20.75 -3.80
CA HIS A 130 4.69 20.43 -2.74
C HIS A 130 5.41 20.24 -1.41
N ARG A 131 4.71 20.51 -0.33
CA ARG A 131 5.11 20.03 0.98
C ARG A 131 4.73 18.57 1.11
N VAL A 132 5.73 17.69 1.23
CA VAL A 132 5.57 16.24 1.07
C VAL A 132 5.51 15.54 2.42
N ALA A 133 4.49 14.70 2.62
CA ALA A 133 4.47 13.67 3.65
C ALA A 133 4.65 12.30 3.01
N CYS A 134 5.65 11.55 3.45
CA CYS A 134 5.88 10.16 3.07
C CYS A 134 5.61 9.23 4.24
N VAL A 135 4.82 8.19 4.01
CA VAL A 135 4.55 7.15 5.00
C VAL A 135 5.22 5.86 4.57
N THR A 136 6.11 5.36 5.41
CA THR A 136 6.83 4.10 5.21
C THR A 136 6.79 3.23 6.46
N GLY A 137 7.43 2.09 6.42
CA GLY A 137 7.49 1.06 7.46
C GLY A 137 7.11 -0.29 6.90
N THR A 138 7.43 -1.36 7.59
CA THR A 138 7.15 -2.73 7.13
C THR A 138 5.64 -2.94 6.98
N HIS A 139 4.85 -2.52 7.96
CA HIS A 139 3.39 -2.67 8.00
C HIS A 139 2.66 -1.34 8.24
N GLY A 140 1.39 -1.28 7.83
CA GLY A 140 0.52 -0.12 8.12
C GLY A 140 0.65 1.05 7.15
N LYS A 141 1.59 1.03 6.18
CA LYS A 141 1.81 2.11 5.20
C LYS A 141 0.53 2.61 4.54
N THR A 142 -0.15 1.70 3.85
CA THR A 142 -1.36 2.02 3.07
C THR A 142 -2.46 2.61 3.96
N SER A 143 -2.73 2.00 5.11
CA SER A 143 -3.75 2.48 6.05
C SER A 143 -3.43 3.87 6.58
N THR A 144 -2.17 4.09 7.02
CA THR A 144 -1.74 5.39 7.56
C THR A 144 -1.76 6.48 6.48
N THR A 145 -1.26 6.19 5.27
CA THR A 145 -1.31 7.12 4.12
C THR A 145 -2.74 7.50 3.77
N SER A 146 -3.64 6.50 3.77
CA SER A 146 -5.06 6.70 3.49
C SER A 146 -5.76 7.53 4.56
N MET A 147 -5.53 7.22 5.84
CA MET A 147 -6.05 7.98 6.97
C MET A 147 -5.61 9.44 6.94
N LEU A 148 -4.31 9.69 6.72
CA LEU A 148 -3.77 11.04 6.57
C LEU A 148 -4.42 11.78 5.39
N THR A 149 -4.56 11.12 4.26
CA THR A 149 -5.19 11.70 3.06
C THR A 149 -6.63 12.11 3.32
N VAL A 150 -7.45 11.21 3.89
CA VAL A 150 -8.87 11.48 4.18
C VAL A 150 -9.00 12.59 5.23
N ALA A 151 -8.18 12.57 6.28
CA ALA A 151 -8.19 13.61 7.31
C ALA A 151 -7.84 15.00 6.73
N LEU A 152 -6.82 15.09 5.87
CA LEU A 152 -6.46 16.35 5.21
C LEU A 152 -7.53 16.83 4.22
N GLN A 153 -8.20 15.92 3.51
CA GLN A 153 -9.36 16.25 2.68
C GLN A 153 -10.53 16.79 3.52
N HIS A 154 -10.77 16.18 4.68
CA HIS A 154 -11.78 16.68 5.63
C HIS A 154 -11.47 18.10 6.09
N CYS A 155 -10.19 18.40 6.39
CA CYS A 155 -9.69 19.75 6.69
C CYS A 155 -9.71 20.69 5.47
N ARG A 156 -10.22 20.30 4.31
CA ARG A 156 -10.30 21.06 3.06
C ARG A 156 -8.95 21.53 2.53
N LEU A 157 -7.90 20.78 2.81
CA LEU A 157 -6.54 21.08 2.35
C LEU A 157 -6.23 20.52 0.96
N ASP A 158 -7.14 19.75 0.39
CA ASP A 158 -7.09 19.16 -0.96
C ASP A 158 -5.68 18.67 -1.36
N PRO A 159 -5.11 17.66 -0.66
CA PRO A 159 -3.79 17.16 -0.96
C PRO A 159 -3.77 16.37 -2.28
N SER A 160 -2.69 16.48 -3.04
CA SER A 160 -2.33 15.43 -4.00
C SER A 160 -1.91 14.18 -3.22
N PHE A 161 -2.23 12.98 -3.74
CA PHE A 161 -1.83 11.76 -3.07
C PHE A 161 -1.54 10.60 -4.03
N ALA A 162 -0.71 9.65 -3.55
CA ALA A 162 -0.46 8.37 -4.17
C ALA A 162 -0.36 7.29 -3.08
N ILE A 163 -1.30 6.34 -3.10
CA ILE A 163 -1.50 5.29 -2.10
C ILE A 163 -1.35 3.92 -2.77
N GLY A 164 -0.88 2.92 -2.04
CA GLY A 164 -0.75 1.54 -2.53
C GLY A 164 -2.07 0.78 -2.72
N GLY A 165 -3.18 1.31 -2.21
CA GLY A 165 -4.53 0.72 -2.30
C GLY A 165 -5.60 1.75 -2.65
N ASP A 166 -6.77 1.28 -3.05
CA ASP A 166 -7.92 2.13 -3.36
C ASP A 166 -8.68 2.49 -2.09
N LEU A 167 -8.98 3.77 -1.90
CA LEU A 167 -9.89 4.24 -0.85
C LEU A 167 -11.31 3.68 -1.09
N ASN A 168 -11.99 3.20 -0.04
CA ASN A 168 -13.32 2.62 -0.19
C ASN A 168 -14.35 3.64 -0.71
N ASP A 169 -14.30 4.87 -0.22
CA ASP A 169 -15.30 5.89 -0.53
C ASP A 169 -15.18 6.43 -1.96
N SER A 170 -13.95 6.70 -2.43
CA SER A 170 -13.71 7.29 -3.74
C SER A 170 -13.33 6.26 -4.82
N GLY A 171 -12.85 5.07 -4.42
CA GLY A 171 -12.26 4.10 -5.33
C GLY A 171 -10.97 4.58 -5.97
N ALA A 172 -10.34 5.63 -5.44
CA ALA A 172 -9.12 6.21 -5.97
C ALA A 172 -7.90 5.82 -5.12
N ASN A 173 -6.80 5.51 -5.81
CA ASN A 173 -5.49 5.32 -5.19
C ASN A 173 -4.54 6.51 -5.43
N ALA A 174 -4.95 7.45 -6.25
CA ALA A 174 -4.18 8.66 -6.54
C ALA A 174 -5.09 9.80 -6.98
N HIS A 175 -4.71 11.01 -6.64
CA HIS A 175 -5.41 12.25 -6.96
C HIS A 175 -4.42 13.41 -7.10
N HIS A 176 -4.72 14.35 -7.95
CA HIS A 176 -4.06 15.64 -8.01
C HIS A 176 -4.96 16.68 -7.34
N GLY A 177 -4.56 17.14 -6.17
CA GLY A 177 -5.20 18.23 -5.44
C GLY A 177 -4.54 19.58 -5.72
N GLU A 178 -5.23 20.66 -5.44
CA GLU A 178 -4.75 22.03 -5.62
C GLU A 178 -4.07 22.60 -4.35
N GLY A 179 -4.05 21.85 -3.25
CA GLY A 179 -3.70 22.34 -1.92
C GLY A 179 -2.20 22.46 -1.59
N GLY A 180 -1.28 22.28 -2.51
CA GLY A 180 0.17 22.42 -2.26
C GLY A 180 0.77 21.35 -1.34
N LEU A 181 -0.01 20.34 -0.91
CA LEU A 181 0.42 19.18 -0.13
C LEU A 181 0.48 17.93 -1.02
N PHE A 182 1.43 17.06 -0.73
CA PHE A 182 1.50 15.74 -1.34
C PHE A 182 1.66 14.66 -0.28
N VAL A 183 0.76 13.68 -0.26
CA VAL A 183 0.83 12.51 0.63
C VAL A 183 1.17 11.29 -0.20
N ALA A 184 2.26 10.61 0.12
CA ALA A 184 2.71 9.45 -0.62
C ALA A 184 3.00 8.25 0.27
N GLU A 185 2.57 7.09 -0.16
CA GLU A 185 3.09 5.84 0.36
C GLU A 185 4.50 5.62 -0.19
N ALA A 186 5.46 5.40 0.70
CA ALA A 186 6.86 5.22 0.40
C ALA A 186 7.24 3.75 0.64
N ASP A 187 7.27 2.95 -0.44
CA ASP A 187 7.49 1.51 -0.40
C ASP A 187 9.00 1.21 -0.31
N GLU A 188 9.39 0.58 0.80
CA GLU A 188 10.77 0.23 1.12
C GLU A 188 11.24 -1.07 0.47
N SER A 189 10.33 -1.86 -0.11
CA SER A 189 10.57 -3.23 -0.56
C SER A 189 11.73 -3.40 -1.54
N ASP A 190 12.01 -2.38 -2.36
CA ASP A 190 13.07 -2.36 -3.37
C ASP A 190 14.04 -1.17 -3.20
N GLY A 191 13.91 -0.40 -2.11
CA GLY A 191 14.72 0.79 -1.85
C GLY A 191 14.45 1.98 -2.78
N SER A 192 13.52 1.88 -3.72
CA SER A 192 13.23 2.94 -4.69
C SER A 192 12.73 4.24 -4.05
N PHE A 193 12.16 4.19 -2.86
CA PHE A 193 11.65 5.34 -2.10
C PHE A 193 12.76 6.32 -1.65
N LEU A 194 14.03 5.93 -1.72
CA LEU A 194 15.16 6.79 -1.38
C LEU A 194 15.32 8.01 -2.31
N VAL A 195 14.60 8.07 -3.41
CA VAL A 195 14.55 9.26 -4.27
C VAL A 195 13.61 10.36 -3.73
N PHE A 196 12.77 10.04 -2.73
CA PHE A 196 11.87 11.02 -2.12
C PHE A 196 12.63 11.93 -1.15
N SER A 197 12.13 13.15 -0.96
CA SER A 197 12.65 14.11 0.02
C SER A 197 11.47 14.71 0.79
N PRO A 198 10.99 14.03 1.83
CA PRO A 198 9.82 14.49 2.57
C PRO A 198 10.16 15.59 3.58
N SER A 199 9.21 16.51 3.80
CA SER A 199 9.21 17.40 4.96
C SER A 199 8.64 16.74 6.22
N VAL A 200 7.77 15.72 6.02
CA VAL A 200 7.22 14.87 7.10
C VAL A 200 7.41 13.42 6.69
N ALA A 201 8.23 12.69 7.41
CA ALA A 201 8.42 11.26 7.24
C ALA A 201 7.72 10.51 8.38
N VAL A 202 6.89 9.53 8.04
CA VAL A 202 6.28 8.63 9.02
C VAL A 202 6.92 7.25 8.84
N VAL A 203 7.41 6.66 9.94
CA VAL A 203 7.86 5.26 10.00
C VAL A 203 7.02 4.54 11.03
N THR A 204 6.17 3.65 10.57
CA THR A 204 5.22 2.92 11.42
C THR A 204 5.91 1.86 12.28
N ASN A 205 6.75 1.05 11.66
CA ASN A 205 7.54 -0.04 12.26
C ASN A 205 8.69 -0.42 11.34
N VAL A 206 9.69 -1.13 11.87
CA VAL A 206 10.82 -1.68 11.11
C VAL A 206 11.06 -3.11 11.58
N GLU A 207 10.41 -4.07 10.93
CA GLU A 207 10.55 -5.51 11.14
C GLU A 207 11.18 -6.16 9.91
N PRO A 208 11.94 -7.27 10.04
CA PRO A 208 12.53 -7.95 8.90
C PRO A 208 11.49 -8.42 7.89
N ASP A 209 11.53 -7.88 6.68
CA ASP A 209 10.76 -8.33 5.51
C ASP A 209 11.59 -8.09 4.24
N HIS A 210 11.11 -8.53 3.08
CA HIS A 210 11.75 -8.33 1.77
C HIS A 210 13.22 -8.75 1.71
N LEU A 211 13.60 -9.80 2.47
CA LEU A 211 14.97 -10.31 2.49
C LEU A 211 15.38 -10.96 1.16
N ASP A 212 14.42 -11.31 0.31
CA ASP A 212 14.64 -11.71 -1.09
C ASP A 212 15.31 -10.60 -1.91
N HIS A 213 15.05 -9.33 -1.59
CA HIS A 213 15.67 -8.16 -2.23
C HIS A 213 16.89 -7.66 -1.44
N HIS A 214 16.76 -7.42 -0.14
CA HIS A 214 17.77 -6.78 0.69
C HIS A 214 18.87 -7.74 1.18
N GLY A 215 18.62 -9.05 1.16
CA GLY A 215 19.57 -10.10 1.53
C GLY A 215 19.69 -10.33 3.03
N THR A 216 19.83 -9.27 3.86
CA THR A 216 19.95 -9.38 5.33
C THR A 216 19.07 -8.38 6.05
N THR A 217 18.76 -8.67 7.32
CA THR A 217 18.03 -7.76 8.20
C THR A 217 18.74 -6.41 8.37
N GLU A 218 20.06 -6.44 8.49
CA GLU A 218 20.87 -5.23 8.66
C GLU A 218 20.78 -4.33 7.44
N ALA A 219 20.85 -4.90 6.22
CA ALA A 219 20.69 -4.15 4.97
C ALA A 219 19.29 -3.57 4.83
N TYR A 220 18.26 -4.31 5.27
CA TYR A 220 16.88 -3.81 5.30
C TYR A 220 16.74 -2.62 6.26
N VAL A 221 17.28 -2.69 7.47
CA VAL A 221 17.27 -1.58 8.43
C VAL A 221 18.03 -0.36 7.90
N GLU A 222 19.19 -0.57 7.25
CA GLU A 222 20.00 0.50 6.66
C GLU A 222 19.24 1.32 5.61
N VAL A 223 18.29 0.72 4.91
CA VAL A 223 17.45 1.43 3.93
C VAL A 223 16.59 2.49 4.62
N PHE A 224 16.03 2.21 5.80
CA PHE A 224 15.29 3.21 6.57
C PHE A 224 16.20 4.31 7.13
N GLU A 225 17.43 3.98 7.54
CA GLU A 225 18.41 4.97 7.97
C GLU A 225 18.73 5.96 6.84
N LYS A 226 18.97 5.44 5.62
CA LYS A 226 19.16 6.26 4.41
C LYS A 226 17.93 7.09 4.05
N PHE A 227 16.73 6.56 4.30
CA PHE A 227 15.52 7.34 4.06
C PHE A 227 15.38 8.51 5.03
N VAL A 228 15.73 8.33 6.31
CA VAL A 228 15.75 9.41 7.30
C VAL A 228 16.71 10.55 6.87
N GLU A 229 17.84 10.23 6.25
CA GLU A 229 18.78 11.22 5.70
C GLU A 229 18.18 12.04 4.53
N ARG A 230 17.06 11.55 3.94
CA ARG A 230 16.36 12.24 2.86
C ARG A 230 15.34 13.27 3.36
N ILE A 231 15.08 13.32 4.66
CA ILE A 231 14.19 14.33 5.25
C ILE A 231 14.77 15.73 4.98
N GLU A 232 13.93 16.62 4.48
CA GLU A 232 14.33 17.99 4.18
C GLU A 232 14.84 18.73 5.43
N PRO A 233 15.77 19.69 5.28
CA PRO A 233 16.20 20.51 6.42
C PRO A 233 15.02 21.18 7.13
N GLY A 234 14.90 20.94 8.45
CA GLY A 234 13.77 21.40 9.27
C GLY A 234 12.54 20.50 9.23
N GLY A 235 12.59 19.40 8.47
CA GLY A 235 11.56 18.37 8.47
C GLY A 235 11.53 17.55 9.76
N VAL A 236 10.61 16.57 9.81
CA VAL A 236 10.36 15.77 11.00
C VAL A 236 10.21 14.29 10.66
N LEU A 237 10.76 13.44 11.53
CA LEU A 237 10.47 12.01 11.59
C LEU A 237 9.36 11.76 12.62
N ILE A 238 8.30 11.05 12.24
CA ILE A 238 7.26 10.54 13.15
C ILE A 238 7.46 9.02 13.23
N ALA A 239 7.70 8.47 14.41
CA ALA A 239 8.07 7.08 14.59
C ALA A 239 7.18 6.36 15.61
N GLY A 240 6.70 5.15 15.25
CA GLY A 240 5.94 4.25 16.12
C GLY A 240 6.85 3.45 17.04
N THR A 241 7.06 3.92 18.26
CA THR A 241 8.10 3.41 19.16
C THR A 241 7.68 2.24 20.04
N ASP A 242 6.49 1.71 19.89
CA ASP A 242 6.15 0.39 20.42
C ASP A 242 6.85 -0.73 19.63
N ASP A 243 7.31 -0.42 18.40
CA ASP A 243 8.20 -1.27 17.62
C ASP A 243 9.67 -0.97 17.93
N PRO A 244 10.47 -1.99 18.31
CA PRO A 244 11.88 -1.79 18.68
C PRO A 244 12.76 -1.26 17.53
N GLY A 245 12.45 -1.65 16.28
CA GLY A 245 13.20 -1.21 15.11
C GLY A 245 12.98 0.26 14.81
N ALA A 246 11.72 0.72 14.82
CA ALA A 246 11.37 2.12 14.66
C ALA A 246 11.85 2.98 15.84
N ALA A 247 11.82 2.46 17.08
CA ALA A 247 12.38 3.14 18.24
C ALA A 247 13.89 3.37 18.09
N ALA A 248 14.64 2.34 17.70
CA ALA A 248 16.07 2.45 17.45
C ALA A 248 16.41 3.40 16.29
N LEU A 249 15.58 3.43 15.24
CA LEU A 249 15.69 4.38 14.14
C LEU A 249 15.45 5.82 14.62
N ALA A 250 14.42 6.05 15.41
CA ALA A 250 14.10 7.35 16.01
C ALA A 250 15.27 7.89 16.84
N ASP A 251 15.88 7.05 17.69
CA ASP A 251 17.04 7.41 18.51
C ASP A 251 18.28 7.77 17.69
N ARG A 252 18.48 7.10 16.55
CA ARG A 252 19.58 7.43 15.63
C ARG A 252 19.32 8.73 14.89
N ALA A 253 18.09 8.95 14.41
CA ALA A 253 17.66 10.17 13.75
C ALA A 253 17.87 11.39 14.65
N GLU A 254 17.43 11.32 15.90
CA GLU A 254 17.58 12.40 16.88
C GLU A 254 19.06 12.72 17.17
N ARG A 255 19.91 11.69 17.33
CA ARG A 255 21.36 11.88 17.47
C ARG A 255 22.02 12.52 16.25
N ALA A 256 21.46 12.29 15.06
CA ALA A 256 21.87 12.93 13.80
C ALA A 256 21.32 14.36 13.63
N GLY A 257 20.51 14.85 14.58
CA GLY A 257 19.95 16.19 14.57
C GLY A 257 18.62 16.35 13.79
N VAL A 258 18.00 15.25 13.41
CA VAL A 258 16.64 15.25 12.82
C VAL A 258 15.63 15.45 13.95
N ARG A 259 14.65 16.33 13.75
CA ARG A 259 13.53 16.46 14.67
C ARG A 259 12.68 15.20 14.65
N VAL A 260 12.42 14.63 15.83
CA VAL A 260 11.65 13.39 15.97
C VAL A 260 10.42 13.63 16.82
N ARG A 261 9.28 13.06 16.40
CA ARG A 261 8.07 12.88 17.21
C ARG A 261 7.80 11.39 17.35
N ARG A 262 7.58 10.96 18.57
CA ARG A 262 7.30 9.56 18.87
C ARG A 262 5.82 9.35 19.15
N TYR A 263 5.29 8.20 18.79
CA TYR A 263 3.99 7.76 19.27
C TYR A 263 4.05 6.30 19.70
N GLY A 264 3.22 5.97 20.69
CA GLY A 264 3.15 4.63 21.28
C GLY A 264 2.64 4.66 22.71
N THR A 265 2.68 3.51 23.36
CA THR A 265 2.14 3.33 24.72
C THR A 265 3.09 3.84 25.82
N ALA A 266 4.40 3.89 25.56
CA ALA A 266 5.44 4.19 26.53
C ALA A 266 6.19 5.52 26.28
N VAL A 267 5.61 6.46 25.51
CA VAL A 267 6.25 7.75 25.21
C VAL A 267 5.92 8.82 26.24
N GLU A 268 6.89 9.70 26.53
CA GLU A 268 6.80 10.74 27.55
C GLU A 268 7.20 12.15 27.07
N GLY A 269 7.61 12.30 25.79
CA GLY A 269 8.07 13.57 25.23
C GLY A 269 6.97 14.63 25.15
N ALA A 270 7.35 15.89 25.26
CA ALA A 270 6.41 17.03 25.26
C ALA A 270 5.70 17.21 23.90
N ASP A 271 6.31 16.77 22.80
CA ASP A 271 5.76 16.86 21.45
C ASP A 271 5.23 15.51 20.92
N ASP A 272 5.28 14.47 21.76
CA ASP A 272 4.93 13.10 21.42
C ASP A 272 3.43 12.81 21.61
N ALA A 273 2.97 11.65 21.11
CA ALA A 273 1.62 11.17 21.33
C ALA A 273 1.64 9.84 22.10
N ARG A 274 1.19 9.85 23.34
CA ARG A 274 1.08 8.65 24.15
C ARG A 274 -0.31 8.03 24.03
N ILE A 275 -0.36 6.78 23.60
CA ILE A 275 -1.57 5.97 23.61
C ILE A 275 -1.79 5.47 25.05
N VAL A 276 -2.87 5.90 25.66
CA VAL A 276 -3.22 5.56 27.06
C VAL A 276 -4.04 4.27 27.09
N SER A 277 -5.04 4.19 26.22
CA SER A 277 -5.94 3.04 26.15
C SER A 277 -6.57 2.94 24.76
N TYR A 278 -6.95 1.71 24.39
CA TYR A 278 -7.81 1.42 23.24
C TYR A 278 -9.05 0.68 23.73
N ALA A 279 -10.20 1.12 23.30
CA ALA A 279 -11.49 0.50 23.59
C ALA A 279 -12.17 0.09 22.27
N PRO A 280 -12.24 -1.22 21.95
CA PRO A 280 -12.91 -1.68 20.74
C PRO A 280 -14.41 -1.33 20.83
N ARG A 281 -14.97 -0.95 19.68
CA ARG A 281 -16.40 -0.69 19.47
C ARG A 281 -16.80 -1.43 18.20
N HIS A 282 -18.06 -1.82 18.09
CA HIS A 282 -18.54 -2.48 16.88
C HIS A 282 -18.28 -1.59 15.66
N GLY A 283 -17.54 -2.11 14.69
CA GLY A 283 -17.12 -1.39 13.47
C GLY A 283 -16.00 -0.38 13.66
N GLY A 284 -15.22 -0.45 14.78
CA GLY A 284 -14.13 0.48 15.00
C GLY A 284 -13.55 0.46 16.41
N GLY A 285 -13.03 1.61 16.86
CA GLY A 285 -12.49 1.74 18.21
C GLY A 285 -12.20 3.17 18.63
N SER A 286 -12.27 3.43 19.93
CA SER A 286 -11.86 4.69 20.56
C SER A 286 -10.51 4.53 21.23
N THR A 287 -9.65 5.52 21.05
CA THR A 287 -8.31 5.57 21.62
C THR A 287 -8.18 6.83 22.46
N GLU A 288 -7.83 6.69 23.74
CA GLU A 288 -7.45 7.82 24.57
C GLU A 288 -5.98 8.14 24.34
N LEU A 289 -5.69 9.39 23.98
CA LEU A 289 -4.35 9.87 23.69
C LEU A 289 -3.98 11.01 24.64
N ILE A 290 -2.70 11.10 24.99
CA ILE A 290 -2.11 12.34 25.51
C ILE A 290 -1.24 12.89 24.38
N LEU A 291 -1.69 14.00 23.79
CA LEU A 291 -0.87 14.78 22.87
C LEU A 291 -0.05 15.78 23.66
N GLY A 292 1.24 15.85 23.40
CA GLY A 292 2.16 16.72 24.11
C GLY A 292 1.61 18.15 24.23
N GLY A 293 1.53 18.64 25.47
CA GLY A 293 1.05 19.98 25.78
C GLY A 293 -0.47 20.23 25.67
N SER A 294 -1.25 19.35 25.06
CA SER A 294 -2.69 19.55 24.79
C SER A 294 -3.64 18.78 25.71
N GLY A 295 -3.11 17.91 26.59
CA GLY A 295 -3.93 17.09 27.48
C GLY A 295 -4.49 15.83 26.83
N ALA A 296 -5.51 15.23 27.45
CA ALA A 296 -6.15 14.02 26.96
C ALA A 296 -7.08 14.35 25.77
N VAL A 297 -6.98 13.54 24.71
CA VAL A 297 -7.78 13.63 23.48
C VAL A 297 -8.35 12.26 23.17
N GLU A 298 -9.60 12.17 22.76
CA GLU A 298 -10.21 10.95 22.26
C GLU A 298 -10.11 10.91 20.72
N LEU A 299 -9.54 9.84 20.19
CA LEU A 299 -9.46 9.54 18.76
C LEU A 299 -10.37 8.35 18.47
N TYR A 300 -11.34 8.50 17.60
CA TYR A 300 -12.17 7.41 17.06
C TYR A 300 -11.74 7.05 15.64
N VAL A 301 -11.74 5.75 15.33
CA VAL A 301 -11.53 5.24 13.97
C VAL A 301 -12.60 4.21 13.66
N SER A 302 -13.27 4.32 12.51
CA SER A 302 -14.33 3.40 12.04
C SER A 302 -13.78 2.13 11.37
N VAL A 303 -12.59 1.66 11.80
CA VAL A 303 -11.98 0.40 11.40
C VAL A 303 -11.42 -0.26 12.66
N PRO A 304 -11.70 -1.55 12.93
CA PRO A 304 -11.32 -2.20 14.18
C PRO A 304 -9.82 -2.51 14.25
N GLY A 305 -9.28 -2.52 15.46
CA GLY A 305 -7.94 -2.99 15.79
C GLY A 305 -7.02 -1.92 16.39
N GLU A 306 -6.24 -2.34 17.38
CA GLU A 306 -5.23 -1.48 18.04
C GLU A 306 -4.17 -0.95 17.04
N HIS A 307 -3.79 -1.79 16.06
CA HIS A 307 -2.88 -1.40 15.00
C HIS A 307 -3.45 -0.29 14.12
N MET A 308 -4.77 -0.28 13.87
CA MET A 308 -5.43 0.79 13.14
C MET A 308 -5.49 2.09 13.95
N ALA A 309 -5.66 1.98 15.27
CA ALA A 309 -5.55 3.11 16.17
C ALA A 309 -4.13 3.73 16.16
N ALA A 310 -3.08 2.90 16.21
CA ALA A 310 -1.69 3.36 16.11
C ALA A 310 -1.41 4.05 14.75
N ASN A 311 -1.91 3.49 13.64
CA ASN A 311 -1.83 4.11 12.32
C ASN A 311 -2.53 5.49 12.28
N ALA A 312 -3.69 5.61 12.94
CA ALA A 312 -4.42 6.87 13.01
C ALA A 312 -3.70 7.92 13.86
N VAL A 313 -3.00 7.52 14.92
CA VAL A 313 -2.15 8.43 15.71
C VAL A 313 -0.99 8.95 14.87
N ALA A 314 -0.36 8.10 14.07
CA ALA A 314 0.68 8.51 13.13
C ALA A 314 0.15 9.52 12.10
N ALA A 315 -1.03 9.25 11.52
CA ALA A 315 -1.68 10.15 10.59
C ALA A 315 -2.07 11.50 11.23
N LEU A 316 -2.58 11.47 12.47
CA LEU A 316 -2.88 12.68 13.24
C LEU A 316 -1.64 13.56 13.44
N LEU A 317 -0.53 12.97 13.89
CA LEU A 317 0.73 13.70 14.07
C LEU A 317 1.24 14.28 12.75
N ALA A 318 1.17 13.52 11.66
CA ALA A 318 1.57 13.99 10.34
C ALA A 318 0.68 15.15 9.85
N GLY A 319 -0.63 15.08 10.07
CA GLY A 319 -1.56 16.15 9.75
C GLY A 319 -1.29 17.44 10.54
N ILE A 320 -1.01 17.33 11.83
CA ILE A 320 -0.59 18.46 12.69
C ILE A 320 0.70 19.09 12.14
N GLU A 321 1.69 18.27 11.79
CA GLU A 321 2.95 18.75 11.21
C GLU A 321 2.75 19.43 9.86
N LEU A 322 1.76 19.02 9.08
CA LEU A 322 1.38 19.67 7.83
C LEU A 322 0.57 20.98 8.05
N GLY A 323 0.21 21.30 9.30
CA GLY A 323 -0.47 22.54 9.66
C GLY A 323 -1.98 22.48 9.68
N ALA A 324 -2.56 21.27 9.70
CA ALA A 324 -4.00 21.09 9.84
C ALA A 324 -4.45 21.28 11.30
N ASP A 325 -5.72 21.68 11.47
CA ASP A 325 -6.33 21.81 12.81
C ASP A 325 -6.54 20.42 13.43
N THR A 326 -6.18 20.29 14.70
CA THR A 326 -6.26 18.99 15.41
C THR A 326 -7.69 18.49 15.53
N GLY A 327 -8.68 19.35 15.77
CA GLY A 327 -10.09 18.96 15.87
C GLY A 327 -10.64 18.46 14.55
N GLU A 328 -10.38 19.18 13.45
CA GLU A 328 -10.79 18.78 12.10
C GLU A 328 -10.09 17.47 11.66
N LEU A 329 -8.83 17.26 12.06
CA LEU A 329 -8.12 16.00 11.80
C LEU A 329 -8.78 14.82 12.53
N LEU A 330 -9.18 14.99 13.79
CA LEU A 330 -9.88 13.95 14.56
C LEU A 330 -11.23 13.59 13.90
N ASP A 331 -11.99 14.59 13.46
CA ASP A 331 -13.26 14.39 12.77
C ASP A 331 -13.03 13.68 11.42
N GLY A 332 -11.97 14.04 10.69
CA GLY A 332 -11.58 13.40 9.43
C GLY A 332 -11.14 11.94 9.61
N LEU A 333 -10.40 11.63 10.68
CA LEU A 333 -10.02 10.26 11.03
C LEU A 333 -11.23 9.42 11.43
N ALA A 334 -12.20 10.00 12.13
CA ALA A 334 -13.46 9.34 12.45
C ALA A 334 -14.33 9.04 11.22
N ALA A 335 -14.22 9.86 10.17
CA ALA A 335 -14.89 9.68 8.89
C ALA A 335 -14.18 8.71 7.93
N PHE A 336 -13.05 8.14 8.31
CA PHE A 336 -12.28 7.24 7.45
C PHE A 336 -13.04 5.95 7.14
N GLY A 337 -13.43 5.74 5.88
CA GLY A 337 -14.24 4.60 5.41
C GLY A 337 -13.44 3.33 5.09
N GLY A 338 -12.13 3.28 5.40
CA GLY A 338 -11.28 2.13 5.11
C GLY A 338 -10.66 2.13 3.69
N VAL A 339 -9.89 1.10 3.43
CA VAL A 339 -9.18 0.84 2.16
C VAL A 339 -9.55 -0.55 1.68
N ARG A 340 -9.66 -0.74 0.39
CA ARG A 340 -9.89 -2.07 -0.20
C ARG A 340 -8.84 -3.06 0.28
N ARG A 341 -9.31 -4.27 0.57
CA ARG A 341 -8.48 -5.36 1.08
C ARG A 341 -7.77 -5.04 2.42
N ARG A 342 -8.34 -4.15 3.26
CA ARG A 342 -7.91 -3.89 4.64
C ARG A 342 -9.12 -4.02 5.55
N PHE A 343 -9.41 -5.23 6.00
CA PHE A 343 -10.62 -5.64 6.69
C PHE A 343 -11.89 -5.19 5.93
N GLU A 344 -11.85 -5.35 4.61
CA GLU A 344 -12.93 -4.91 3.72
C GLU A 344 -14.14 -5.81 3.86
N PHE A 345 -15.28 -5.25 4.23
CA PHE A 345 -16.55 -5.98 4.29
C PHE A 345 -17.02 -6.34 2.86
N LYS A 346 -17.16 -7.64 2.59
CA LYS A 346 -17.59 -8.15 1.28
C LYS A 346 -19.09 -8.45 1.20
N GLY A 347 -19.72 -8.72 2.36
CA GLY A 347 -21.14 -9.01 2.42
C GLY A 347 -21.52 -9.91 3.59
N ARG A 348 -22.81 -10.24 3.63
CA ARG A 348 -23.40 -11.13 4.64
C ARG A 348 -24.35 -12.12 3.97
N ALA A 349 -24.26 -13.40 4.35
CA ALA A 349 -25.14 -14.49 3.93
C ALA A 349 -25.42 -15.41 5.12
N ASP A 350 -26.65 -15.84 5.33
CA ASP A 350 -27.10 -16.70 6.44
C ASP A 350 -26.49 -16.34 7.81
N GLY A 351 -26.46 -15.03 8.12
CA GLY A 351 -25.89 -14.56 9.38
C GLY A 351 -24.36 -14.56 9.45
N VAL A 352 -23.64 -15.08 8.47
CA VAL A 352 -22.18 -15.04 8.35
C VAL A 352 -21.73 -13.73 7.70
N ARG A 353 -20.74 -13.06 8.27
CA ARG A 353 -20.11 -11.87 7.71
C ARG A 353 -18.79 -12.24 7.03
N VAL A 354 -18.59 -11.81 5.79
CA VAL A 354 -17.37 -12.10 5.03
C VAL A 354 -16.55 -10.81 4.84
N TYR A 355 -15.26 -10.90 5.16
CA TYR A 355 -14.29 -9.81 5.03
C TYR A 355 -13.09 -10.27 4.20
N ASP A 356 -12.39 -9.32 3.57
CA ASP A 356 -11.16 -9.55 2.81
C ASP A 356 -10.02 -8.69 3.36
N ASP A 357 -8.85 -9.30 3.52
CA ASP A 357 -7.67 -8.63 4.03
C ASP A 357 -6.38 -8.99 3.26
N TYR A 358 -5.53 -8.03 3.08
CA TYR A 358 -4.26 -8.18 2.35
C TYR A 358 -3.14 -8.75 3.22
N ALA A 359 -3.35 -8.95 4.52
CA ALA A 359 -2.35 -9.44 5.47
C ALA A 359 -1.62 -10.68 4.93
N HIS A 360 -0.32 -10.58 4.84
CA HIS A 360 0.56 -11.60 4.25
C HIS A 360 1.89 -11.73 4.99
N HIS A 361 2.05 -11.10 6.14
CA HIS A 361 3.12 -11.26 7.11
C HIS A 361 2.54 -11.75 8.45
N PRO A 362 3.25 -12.58 9.26
CA PRO A 362 2.70 -13.12 10.51
C PRO A 362 2.20 -12.05 11.49
N THR A 363 2.91 -10.93 11.60
CA THR A 363 2.52 -9.77 12.42
C THR A 363 1.17 -9.20 11.98
N GLU A 364 0.98 -9.00 10.67
CA GLU A 364 -0.27 -8.51 10.10
C GLU A 364 -1.43 -9.48 10.33
N VAL A 365 -1.22 -10.78 10.06
CA VAL A 365 -2.21 -11.84 10.25
C VAL A 365 -2.69 -11.86 11.69
N ARG A 366 -1.77 -11.85 12.66
CA ARG A 366 -2.09 -11.82 14.09
C ARG A 366 -2.88 -10.58 14.48
N ALA A 367 -2.42 -9.40 14.06
CA ALA A 367 -3.07 -8.14 14.37
C ALA A 367 -4.50 -8.10 13.82
N GLN A 368 -4.69 -8.60 12.59
CA GLN A 368 -5.99 -8.60 11.93
C GLN A 368 -6.96 -9.61 12.54
N LEU A 369 -6.49 -10.80 12.91
CA LEU A 369 -7.35 -11.81 13.59
C LEU A 369 -7.77 -11.32 14.98
N ARG A 370 -6.90 -10.63 15.73
CA ARG A 370 -7.26 -9.97 16.99
C ARG A 370 -8.28 -8.86 16.78
N ALA A 371 -8.15 -8.06 15.74
CA ALA A 371 -9.15 -7.06 15.39
C ALA A 371 -10.50 -7.72 15.05
N ALA A 372 -10.50 -8.78 14.24
CA ALA A 372 -11.69 -9.55 13.93
C ALA A 372 -12.36 -10.13 15.18
N ARG A 373 -11.57 -10.55 16.18
CA ARG A 373 -12.09 -11.07 17.45
C ARG A 373 -12.91 -10.03 18.23
N THR A 374 -12.61 -8.74 18.08
CA THR A 374 -13.40 -7.66 18.70
C THR A 374 -14.76 -7.42 18.02
N GLU A 375 -14.92 -7.92 16.79
CA GLU A 375 -16.16 -7.81 16.01
C GLU A 375 -17.08 -9.01 16.15
N VAL A 376 -16.63 -10.07 16.81
CA VAL A 376 -17.40 -11.31 17.04
C VAL A 376 -17.96 -11.30 18.45
N ASP A 377 -19.30 -11.33 18.61
CA ASP A 377 -19.93 -11.42 19.92
C ASP A 377 -19.85 -12.84 20.49
N SER A 378 -20.48 -13.82 19.83
CA SER A 378 -20.54 -15.22 20.23
C SER A 378 -20.22 -16.20 19.11
N GLY A 379 -19.91 -15.70 17.92
CA GLY A 379 -19.51 -16.48 16.75
C GLY A 379 -18.05 -16.88 16.77
N ARG A 380 -17.61 -17.49 15.68
CA ARG A 380 -16.23 -17.93 15.46
C ARG A 380 -15.58 -17.10 14.36
N ILE A 381 -14.26 -17.18 14.29
CA ILE A 381 -13.46 -16.69 13.18
C ILE A 381 -13.05 -17.90 12.34
N VAL A 382 -13.45 -17.90 11.07
CA VAL A 382 -13.02 -18.86 10.05
C VAL A 382 -12.11 -18.11 9.09
N VAL A 383 -10.85 -18.52 8.94
CA VAL A 383 -9.89 -17.85 8.06
C VAL A 383 -9.50 -18.74 6.88
N ALA A 384 -9.60 -18.21 5.67
CA ALA A 384 -9.02 -18.79 4.46
C ALA A 384 -7.74 -18.00 4.11
N PHE A 385 -6.58 -18.59 4.38
CA PHE A 385 -5.28 -17.94 4.28
C PHE A 385 -4.49 -18.46 3.08
N GLN A 386 -4.07 -17.55 2.18
CA GLN A 386 -3.17 -17.87 1.07
C GLN A 386 -1.77 -17.33 1.34
N PRO A 387 -0.77 -18.19 1.59
CA PRO A 387 0.62 -17.78 1.71
C PRO A 387 1.11 -17.10 0.43
N HIS A 388 1.94 -16.07 0.58
CA HIS A 388 2.51 -15.30 -0.53
C HIS A 388 4.03 -15.41 -0.53
N LEU A 389 4.63 -15.82 -1.66
CA LEU A 389 6.04 -16.14 -1.89
C LEU A 389 6.50 -17.43 -1.19
N PHE A 390 7.24 -18.24 -1.92
CA PHE A 390 7.83 -19.48 -1.38
C PHE A 390 8.91 -19.17 -0.33
N SER A 391 9.73 -18.15 -0.58
CA SER A 391 10.78 -17.70 0.35
C SER A 391 10.20 -17.28 1.70
N ARG A 392 9.15 -16.47 1.71
CA ARG A 392 8.47 -16.03 2.94
C ARG A 392 7.78 -17.18 3.66
N THR A 393 7.13 -18.08 2.92
CA THR A 393 6.48 -19.27 3.47
C THR A 393 7.49 -20.16 4.19
N ALA A 394 8.67 -20.38 3.59
CA ALA A 394 9.72 -21.17 4.20
C ALA A 394 10.36 -20.48 5.42
N ALA A 395 10.50 -19.16 5.38
CA ALA A 395 11.16 -18.40 6.46
C ALA A 395 10.28 -18.25 7.71
N PHE A 396 8.94 -18.17 7.57
CA PHE A 396 8.02 -17.78 8.64
C PHE A 396 6.88 -18.79 8.88
N ALA A 397 7.06 -20.07 8.50
CA ALA A 397 5.99 -21.07 8.64
C ALA A 397 5.48 -21.19 10.08
N ASP A 398 6.36 -21.25 11.07
CA ASP A 398 6.03 -21.37 12.48
C ASP A 398 5.32 -20.13 13.02
N GLU A 399 5.79 -18.94 12.62
CA GLU A 399 5.21 -17.66 13.01
C GLU A 399 3.80 -17.47 12.39
N PHE A 400 3.60 -17.91 11.15
CA PHE A 400 2.27 -17.94 10.52
C PHE A 400 1.35 -18.90 11.25
N GLY A 401 1.84 -20.11 11.56
CA GLY A 401 1.07 -21.10 12.35
C GLY A 401 0.60 -20.53 13.69
N ALA A 402 1.53 -19.88 14.42
CA ALA A 402 1.22 -19.23 15.69
C ALA A 402 0.26 -18.03 15.54
N ALA A 403 0.32 -17.28 14.43
CA ALA A 403 -0.59 -16.18 14.17
C ALA A 403 -2.00 -16.67 13.81
N LEU A 404 -2.12 -17.69 12.95
CA LEU A 404 -3.39 -18.27 12.53
C LEU A 404 -4.15 -18.97 13.68
N ALA A 405 -3.46 -19.37 14.75
CA ALA A 405 -4.08 -19.92 15.94
C ALA A 405 -5.00 -18.95 16.71
N GLU A 406 -4.99 -17.66 16.38
CA GLU A 406 -5.97 -16.69 16.89
C GLU A 406 -7.39 -16.89 16.28
N ALA A 407 -7.51 -17.67 15.19
CA ALA A 407 -8.78 -18.07 14.59
C ALA A 407 -9.34 -19.36 15.23
N ASP A 408 -10.62 -19.64 14.96
CA ASP A 408 -11.29 -20.86 15.45
C ASP A 408 -11.23 -22.01 14.44
N GLU A 409 -11.26 -21.68 13.14
CA GLU A 409 -11.12 -22.61 12.01
C GLU A 409 -10.14 -22.00 10.98
N VAL A 410 -9.24 -22.81 10.48
CA VAL A 410 -8.18 -22.36 9.55
C VAL A 410 -8.20 -23.21 8.29
N VAL A 411 -8.35 -22.55 7.14
CA VAL A 411 -8.17 -23.14 5.81
C VAL A 411 -6.92 -22.52 5.20
N VAL A 412 -5.88 -23.31 4.96
CA VAL A 412 -4.63 -22.86 4.34
C VAL A 412 -4.61 -23.30 2.89
N LEU A 413 -4.45 -22.33 1.98
CA LEU A 413 -4.31 -22.55 0.55
C LEU A 413 -2.84 -22.91 0.21
N ASP A 414 -2.60 -23.27 -1.06
CA ASP A 414 -1.22 -23.36 -1.54
C ASP A 414 -0.62 -21.97 -1.82
N VAL A 415 0.72 -21.95 -1.94
CA VAL A 415 1.49 -20.71 -2.04
C VAL A 415 1.19 -19.98 -3.34
N TYR A 416 0.84 -18.71 -3.25
CA TYR A 416 0.84 -17.79 -4.38
C TYR A 416 2.28 -17.31 -4.63
N GLY A 417 2.93 -17.90 -5.66
CA GLY A 417 4.36 -17.68 -5.91
C GLY A 417 4.70 -16.28 -6.45
N ALA A 418 3.69 -15.54 -7.00
CA ALA A 418 3.90 -14.25 -7.65
C ALA A 418 5.06 -14.31 -8.68
N ARG A 419 6.20 -13.75 -8.35
CA ARG A 419 7.41 -13.72 -9.19
C ARG A 419 8.39 -14.86 -8.93
N GLU A 420 8.16 -15.65 -7.87
CA GLU A 420 9.06 -16.75 -7.50
C GLU A 420 8.69 -18.06 -8.21
N GLN A 421 9.70 -18.86 -8.47
CA GLN A 421 9.50 -20.22 -8.93
C GLN A 421 9.22 -21.16 -7.75
N PRO A 422 8.41 -22.21 -7.92
CA PRO A 422 8.17 -23.19 -6.87
C PRO A 422 9.47 -23.75 -6.28
N GLN A 423 9.52 -23.81 -4.94
CA GLN A 423 10.67 -24.36 -4.20
C GLN A 423 10.34 -25.78 -3.72
N PRO A 424 11.23 -26.79 -3.95
CA PRO A 424 10.99 -28.14 -3.49
C PRO A 424 10.74 -28.21 -1.98
N GLY A 425 9.63 -28.85 -1.59
CA GLY A 425 9.25 -29.02 -0.17
C GLY A 425 8.58 -27.81 0.48
N VAL A 426 8.38 -26.70 -0.26
CA VAL A 426 7.67 -25.51 0.23
C VAL A 426 6.27 -25.47 -0.38
N SER A 427 5.27 -25.51 0.47
CA SER A 427 3.85 -25.39 0.11
C SER A 427 3.07 -24.82 1.30
N GLY A 428 1.80 -24.50 1.10
CA GLY A 428 0.93 -24.05 2.19
C GLY A 428 0.79 -25.07 3.33
N ARG A 429 1.07 -26.34 3.06
CA ARG A 429 1.08 -27.40 4.09
C ARG A 429 2.08 -27.14 5.21
N LEU A 430 3.23 -26.51 4.93
CA LEU A 430 4.20 -26.14 5.98
C LEU A 430 3.54 -25.28 7.07
N ILE A 431 2.71 -24.32 6.65
CA ILE A 431 2.00 -23.44 7.59
C ILE A 431 0.87 -24.21 8.26
N ALA A 432 0.08 -24.99 7.51
CA ALA A 432 -1.01 -25.79 8.08
C ALA A 432 -0.52 -26.73 9.18
N ASP A 433 0.61 -27.42 8.96
CA ASP A 433 1.21 -28.34 9.92
C ASP A 433 1.79 -27.60 11.17
N ALA A 434 2.10 -26.31 11.04
CA ALA A 434 2.61 -25.48 12.12
C ALA A 434 1.50 -24.80 12.97
N VAL A 435 0.22 -24.86 12.56
CA VAL A 435 -0.89 -24.26 13.33
C VAL A 435 -1.14 -25.10 14.58
N PRO A 436 -1.00 -24.57 15.81
CA PRO A 436 -1.17 -25.30 17.06
C PRO A 436 -2.65 -25.42 17.49
N LEU A 437 -3.51 -25.78 16.57
CA LEU A 437 -4.93 -26.08 16.80
C LEU A 437 -5.18 -27.59 16.65
N PRO A 438 -6.32 -28.12 17.18
CA PRO A 438 -6.73 -29.48 16.90
C PRO A 438 -6.81 -29.76 15.38
N PRO A 439 -6.36 -30.96 14.92
CA PRO A 439 -6.29 -31.25 13.47
C PRO A 439 -7.62 -31.09 12.72
N GLU A 440 -8.76 -31.28 13.41
CA GLU A 440 -10.10 -31.09 12.85
C GLU A 440 -10.46 -29.62 12.58
N ARG A 441 -9.66 -28.68 13.05
CA ARG A 441 -9.83 -27.24 12.84
C ARG A 441 -8.83 -26.63 11.85
N VAL A 442 -7.95 -27.47 11.29
CA VAL A 442 -6.92 -27.00 10.35
C VAL A 442 -7.05 -27.79 9.07
N HIS A 443 -7.38 -27.11 7.99
CA HIS A 443 -7.63 -27.68 6.68
C HIS A 443 -6.57 -27.18 5.70
N TYR A 444 -5.90 -28.07 5.00
CA TYR A 444 -5.04 -27.70 3.89
C TYR A 444 -5.75 -28.01 2.58
N GLU A 445 -6.14 -26.97 1.85
CA GLU A 445 -6.81 -27.08 0.56
C GLU A 445 -6.00 -26.35 -0.54
N PRO A 446 -5.19 -27.07 -1.32
CA PRO A 446 -4.35 -26.45 -2.34
C PRO A 446 -5.12 -25.95 -3.56
N SER A 447 -6.33 -26.45 -3.81
CA SER A 447 -7.16 -26.06 -4.93
C SER A 447 -8.00 -24.84 -4.60
N ILE A 448 -7.72 -23.71 -5.21
CA ILE A 448 -8.46 -22.47 -4.96
C ILE A 448 -9.97 -22.61 -5.21
N THR A 449 -10.37 -23.49 -6.15
CA THR A 449 -11.79 -23.73 -6.48
C THR A 449 -12.55 -24.51 -5.40
N GLU A 450 -11.84 -25.25 -4.55
CA GLU A 450 -12.44 -26.05 -3.47
C GLU A 450 -12.50 -25.27 -2.15
N VAL A 451 -11.80 -24.13 -2.04
CA VAL A 451 -11.72 -23.34 -0.80
C VAL A 451 -13.04 -22.67 -0.45
N ALA A 452 -13.75 -22.11 -1.44
CA ALA A 452 -15.03 -21.44 -1.17
C ALA A 452 -16.11 -22.43 -0.67
N PRO A 453 -16.34 -23.59 -1.31
CA PRO A 453 -17.23 -24.62 -0.79
C PRO A 453 -16.85 -25.10 0.64
N LEU A 454 -15.56 -25.43 0.85
CA LEU A 454 -15.07 -25.88 2.15
C LEU A 454 -15.28 -24.81 3.24
N THR A 455 -14.90 -23.56 2.96
CA THR A 455 -15.05 -22.46 3.92
C THR A 455 -16.52 -22.22 4.25
N ALA A 456 -17.38 -22.29 3.24
CA ALA A 456 -18.82 -22.20 3.44
C ALA A 456 -19.34 -23.34 4.31
N GLU A 457 -18.90 -24.60 4.11
CA GLU A 457 -19.30 -25.76 4.93
C GLU A 457 -18.94 -25.56 6.42
N LEU A 458 -17.77 -24.97 6.72
CA LEU A 458 -17.29 -24.70 8.06
C LEU A 458 -18.04 -23.57 8.76
N ALA A 459 -18.46 -22.54 8.01
CA ALA A 459 -19.07 -21.33 8.53
C ALA A 459 -20.50 -21.57 9.07
N ARG A 460 -20.84 -20.89 10.16
CA ARG A 460 -22.15 -20.94 10.85
C ARG A 460 -22.71 -19.54 11.08
N PRO A 461 -24.03 -19.39 11.21
CA PRO A 461 -24.63 -18.09 11.56
C PRO A 461 -23.95 -17.47 12.80
N GLY A 462 -23.59 -16.19 12.68
CA GLY A 462 -22.86 -15.44 13.69
C GLY A 462 -21.34 -15.38 13.48
N ASP A 463 -20.77 -16.25 12.65
CA ASP A 463 -19.34 -16.28 12.37
C ASP A 463 -18.88 -15.10 11.52
N ILE A 464 -17.58 -14.80 11.63
CA ILE A 464 -16.83 -13.99 10.67
C ILE A 464 -15.95 -14.93 9.84
N VAL A 465 -16.03 -14.78 8.52
CA VAL A 465 -15.12 -15.40 7.56
C VAL A 465 -14.16 -14.34 7.04
N LEU A 466 -12.84 -14.63 7.08
CA LEU A 466 -11.81 -13.77 6.50
C LEU A 466 -11.12 -14.51 5.34
N THR A 467 -11.11 -13.89 4.15
CA THR A 467 -10.13 -14.22 3.11
C THR A 467 -8.90 -13.38 3.35
N MET A 468 -7.72 -14.02 3.47
CA MET A 468 -6.51 -13.34 3.91
C MET A 468 -5.30 -13.71 3.06
N GLY A 469 -4.58 -12.68 2.54
CA GLY A 469 -3.39 -12.87 1.72
C GLY A 469 -3.26 -11.86 0.58
N ALA A 470 -2.05 -11.73 0.03
CA ALA A 470 -1.75 -10.79 -1.06
C ALA A 470 -2.10 -11.32 -2.47
N GLY A 471 -2.46 -12.61 -2.58
CA GLY A 471 -2.74 -13.31 -3.85
C GLY A 471 -4.21 -13.29 -4.26
N ASP A 472 -4.60 -14.37 -4.95
CA ASP A 472 -5.93 -14.54 -5.58
C ASP A 472 -7.05 -14.84 -4.57
N VAL A 473 -6.74 -15.13 -3.32
CA VAL A 473 -7.70 -15.40 -2.25
C VAL A 473 -8.77 -14.32 -2.10
N THR A 474 -8.47 -13.08 -2.48
CA THR A 474 -9.42 -11.95 -2.49
C THR A 474 -10.66 -12.20 -3.38
N MET A 475 -10.53 -13.10 -4.37
CA MET A 475 -11.64 -13.45 -5.27
C MET A 475 -12.67 -14.34 -4.59
N LEU A 476 -12.28 -15.05 -3.53
CA LEU A 476 -13.13 -16.03 -2.86
C LEU A 476 -14.26 -15.42 -2.01
N GLY A 477 -14.13 -14.17 -1.56
CA GLY A 477 -15.16 -13.55 -0.71
C GLY A 477 -16.57 -13.61 -1.32
N PRO A 478 -16.79 -13.14 -2.56
CA PRO A 478 -18.08 -13.26 -3.25
C PRO A 478 -18.52 -14.72 -3.52
N GLU A 479 -17.57 -15.63 -3.80
CA GLU A 479 -17.84 -17.04 -4.03
C GLU A 479 -18.33 -17.72 -2.74
N ILE A 480 -17.66 -17.47 -1.62
CA ILE A 480 -18.07 -17.96 -0.27
C ILE A 480 -19.49 -17.48 0.08
N LEU A 481 -19.81 -16.21 -0.18
CA LEU A 481 -21.17 -15.69 0.02
C LEU A 481 -22.21 -16.44 -0.81
N THR A 482 -21.89 -16.74 -2.07
CA THR A 482 -22.76 -17.50 -2.98
C THR A 482 -22.96 -18.94 -2.49
N GLU A 483 -21.89 -19.60 -2.03
CA GLU A 483 -21.95 -20.96 -1.49
C GLU A 483 -22.79 -21.02 -0.20
N ILE A 484 -22.68 -20.03 0.69
CA ILE A 484 -23.48 -19.93 1.90
C ILE A 484 -24.98 -19.75 1.56
N ASP A 485 -25.30 -18.84 0.65
CA ASP A 485 -26.71 -18.57 0.24
C ASP A 485 -27.34 -19.81 -0.43
N SER A 486 -26.56 -20.60 -1.19
CA SER A 486 -27.06 -21.78 -1.90
C SER A 486 -27.45 -22.92 -0.96
N ARG A 487 -26.89 -22.99 0.25
CA ARG A 487 -27.23 -24.00 1.26
C ARG A 487 -28.66 -23.79 1.81
N ASP A 488 -29.06 -22.54 2.01
CA ASP A 488 -30.42 -22.21 2.50
C ASP A 488 -31.51 -22.58 1.47
N GLY A 489 -31.20 -22.42 0.16
CA GLY A 489 -32.12 -22.79 -0.93
C GLY A 489 -32.35 -24.31 -1.08
N ALA A 490 -31.43 -25.13 -0.56
CA ALA A 490 -31.54 -26.60 -0.64
C ALA A 490 -32.28 -27.21 0.57
N ALA A 491 -32.53 -26.42 1.64
CA ALA A 491 -33.13 -26.92 2.90
C ALA A 491 -34.66 -26.84 2.96
N ASP A 492 -35.37 -26.26 1.98
CA ASP A 492 -36.83 -26.21 1.90
C ASP A 492 -37.39 -27.09 0.76
N PRO A 493 -37.50 -28.38 0.87
CA PRO A 493 -38.45 -29.17 0.06
C PRO A 493 -39.84 -28.86 0.63
N GLY A 494 -40.50 -27.85 0.06
CA GLY A 494 -41.87 -27.52 0.40
C GLY A 494 -42.75 -28.76 0.59
N PRO A 495 -43.81 -28.70 1.41
CA PRO A 495 -44.62 -29.86 1.72
C PRO A 495 -45.17 -30.47 0.43
N SER A 496 -44.77 -31.73 0.14
CA SER A 496 -45.40 -32.54 -0.90
C SER A 496 -46.91 -32.64 -0.60
N GLU A 497 -47.71 -31.87 -1.29
CA GLU A 497 -49.12 -32.09 -1.35
C GLU A 497 -49.38 -33.44 -2.02
N ASN A 498 -49.82 -34.42 -1.21
CA ASN A 498 -50.54 -35.61 -1.62
C ASN A 498 -52.00 -35.47 -1.30
#